data_22d4422626415699c2fe60763f1830bd
#
_entry.id   22d4422626415699c2fe60763f1830bd
#
_cell.length_a   1.000
_cell.length_b   1.000
_cell.length_c   1.000
_cell.angle_alpha   90.00
_cell.angle_beta   90.00
_cell.angle_gamma   90.00
#
_symmetry.space_group_name_H-M   'P 1'
#
loop_
_entity.id
_entity.type
_entity.pdbx_description
1 polymer ?
#
loop_
_entity_poly.entity_id
_entity_poly.type
_entity_poly.pdbx_seq_one_letter_code
_entity_poly.pdbx_strand_id
1 'polypeptide(L)'
;MKDLKNTYTVSIYTENNIGLLNRISAIFLKRHINIESLTTSPSEIDNIFRFVIVVKSTEFSIKRIIKQIEKQIEVIASFYHTDDQTIFLETALYKVKSKSLFDEKHIQKIIKNSQANIVTVSPSYFVIEKTGWRDDTEKLYKELEPYGLLQFVRSGRISVSKEPMNISNL
;
A
#
# COMPACT_ATOMS: atom_id res chain seq x y z
N MET A 1 26.52 -9.88 -14.72
CA MET A 1 25.81 -8.65 -14.37
C MET A 1 24.86 -8.99 -13.24
N LYS A 2 24.99 -8.34 -12.06
CA LYS A 2 23.94 -8.46 -11.03
C LYS A 2 22.70 -7.78 -11.60
N ASP A 3 21.62 -8.53 -11.84
CA ASP A 3 20.36 -7.95 -12.27
C ASP A 3 19.92 -6.93 -11.23
N LEU A 4 19.75 -5.68 -11.64
CA LEU A 4 19.25 -4.61 -10.79
C LEU A 4 17.86 -5.01 -10.27
N LYS A 5 17.70 -4.97 -8.94
CA LYS A 5 16.41 -5.15 -8.32
C LYS A 5 15.65 -3.83 -8.33
N ASN A 6 14.46 -3.85 -8.91
CA ASN A 6 13.51 -2.73 -8.89
C ASN A 6 12.33 -3.05 -7.97
N THR A 7 11.63 -2.02 -7.56
CA THR A 7 10.32 -2.16 -6.91
C THR A 7 9.26 -2.41 -7.97
N TYR A 8 8.48 -3.47 -7.79
CA TYR A 8 7.36 -3.82 -8.66
C TYR A 8 6.06 -3.82 -7.86
N THR A 9 5.04 -3.26 -8.45
CA THR A 9 3.65 -3.40 -8.01
C THR A 9 2.98 -4.45 -8.88
N VAL A 10 2.56 -5.55 -8.27
CA VAL A 10 1.81 -6.63 -8.92
C VAL A 10 0.35 -6.48 -8.57
N SER A 11 -0.50 -6.31 -9.57
CA SER A 11 -1.96 -6.27 -9.45
C SER A 11 -2.54 -7.58 -9.98
N ILE A 12 -3.35 -8.27 -9.16
CA ILE A 12 -3.95 -9.56 -9.51
C ILE A 12 -5.45 -9.45 -9.31
N TYR A 13 -6.22 -9.78 -10.31
CA TYR A 13 -7.68 -9.84 -10.29
C TYR A 13 -8.12 -11.29 -10.23
N THR A 14 -8.96 -11.62 -9.25
CA THR A 14 -9.30 -13.01 -8.94
C THR A 14 -10.74 -13.13 -8.50
N GLU A 15 -11.33 -14.32 -8.67
CA GLU A 15 -12.51 -14.70 -7.91
C GLU A 15 -12.20 -14.69 -6.40
N ASN A 16 -13.24 -14.47 -5.58
CA ASN A 16 -13.11 -14.50 -4.12
C ASN A 16 -13.18 -15.91 -3.57
N ASN A 17 -12.08 -16.66 -3.61
CA ASN A 17 -12.01 -18.03 -3.13
C ASN A 17 -11.14 -18.18 -1.87
N ILE A 18 -11.64 -19.00 -0.92
CA ILE A 18 -10.91 -19.30 0.33
C ILE A 18 -9.56 -19.96 0.00
N GLY A 19 -8.48 -19.48 0.67
CA GLY A 19 -7.13 -20.03 0.53
C GLY A 19 -6.32 -19.47 -0.64
N LEU A 20 -6.92 -18.65 -1.52
CA LEU A 20 -6.21 -18.07 -2.66
C LEU A 20 -5.05 -17.18 -2.24
N LEU A 21 -5.21 -16.39 -1.18
CA LEU A 21 -4.13 -15.57 -0.61
C LEU A 21 -2.90 -16.43 -0.25
N ASN A 22 -3.11 -17.60 0.36
CA ASN A 22 -2.03 -18.51 0.72
C ASN A 22 -1.32 -19.06 -0.53
N ARG A 23 -2.06 -19.39 -1.59
CA ARG A 23 -1.48 -19.88 -2.85
C ARG A 23 -0.68 -18.81 -3.57
N ILE A 24 -1.20 -17.59 -3.63
CA ILE A 24 -0.49 -16.44 -4.22
C ILE A 24 0.78 -16.14 -3.43
N SER A 25 0.70 -16.02 -2.10
CA SER A 25 1.88 -15.74 -1.26
C SER A 25 2.93 -16.84 -1.35
N ALA A 26 2.53 -18.11 -1.46
CA ALA A 26 3.44 -19.25 -1.64
C ALA A 26 4.25 -19.16 -2.95
N ILE A 27 3.73 -18.53 -4.01
CA ILE A 27 4.46 -18.32 -5.27
C ILE A 27 5.69 -17.43 -5.04
N PHE A 28 5.54 -16.36 -4.24
CA PHE A 28 6.64 -15.47 -3.86
C PHE A 28 7.61 -16.15 -2.90
N LEU A 29 7.08 -16.87 -1.90
CA LEU A 29 7.88 -17.61 -0.91
C LEU A 29 8.81 -18.64 -1.57
N LYS A 30 8.30 -19.45 -2.50
CA LYS A 30 9.07 -20.45 -3.25
C LYS A 30 10.24 -19.84 -4.05
N ARG A 31 10.22 -18.55 -4.31
CA ARG A 31 11.26 -17.80 -5.03
C ARG A 31 12.12 -16.96 -4.11
N HIS A 32 11.93 -17.08 -2.78
CA HIS A 32 12.65 -16.28 -1.77
C HIS A 32 12.51 -14.77 -2.00
N ILE A 33 11.31 -14.33 -2.46
CA ILE A 33 10.99 -12.91 -2.65
C ILE A 33 10.12 -12.48 -1.49
N ASN A 34 10.62 -11.49 -0.74
CA ASN A 34 9.87 -10.88 0.35
C ASN A 34 8.76 -9.96 -0.19
N ILE A 35 7.57 -10.07 0.37
CA ILE A 35 6.45 -9.17 0.11
C ILE A 35 6.60 -7.97 1.05
N GLU A 36 6.79 -6.77 0.49
CA GLU A 36 6.93 -5.54 1.28
C GLU A 36 5.57 -4.97 1.70
N SER A 37 4.55 -5.15 0.85
CA SER A 37 3.19 -4.70 1.10
C SER A 37 2.22 -5.60 0.35
N LEU A 38 1.09 -5.90 0.98
CA LEU A 38 0.00 -6.65 0.38
C LEU A 38 -1.32 -6.03 0.83
N THR A 39 -2.15 -5.67 -0.13
CA THR A 39 -3.54 -5.26 0.11
C THR A 39 -4.47 -6.11 -0.72
N THR A 40 -5.66 -6.37 -0.20
CA THR A 40 -6.72 -7.03 -0.95
C THR A 40 -8.05 -6.36 -0.65
N SER A 41 -8.85 -6.17 -1.68
CA SER A 41 -10.16 -5.54 -1.59
C SER A 41 -11.05 -6.02 -2.73
N PRO A 42 -12.38 -5.89 -2.64
CA PRO A 42 -13.25 -5.99 -3.80
C PRO A 42 -12.78 -5.05 -4.91
N SER A 43 -12.88 -5.48 -6.15
CA SER A 43 -12.62 -4.63 -7.32
C SER A 43 -13.90 -3.93 -7.77
N GLU A 44 -13.80 -3.17 -8.86
CA GLU A 44 -14.95 -2.56 -9.55
C GLU A 44 -15.82 -3.58 -10.30
N ILE A 45 -15.39 -4.83 -10.41
CA ILE A 45 -16.14 -5.92 -11.03
C ILE A 45 -16.78 -6.77 -9.94
N ASP A 46 -18.06 -7.06 -10.06
CA ASP A 46 -18.80 -7.87 -9.10
C ASP A 46 -18.15 -9.25 -8.90
N ASN A 47 -18.01 -9.67 -7.63
CA ASN A 47 -17.39 -10.92 -7.19
C ASN A 47 -15.90 -11.07 -7.52
N ILE A 48 -15.25 -10.04 -8.01
CA ILE A 48 -13.81 -10.03 -8.30
C ILE A 48 -13.07 -9.23 -7.23
N PHE A 49 -12.02 -9.83 -6.71
CA PHE A 49 -11.09 -9.22 -5.75
C PHE A 49 -9.81 -8.79 -6.46
N ARG A 50 -9.25 -7.69 -5.99
CA ARG A 50 -7.95 -7.20 -6.42
C ARG A 50 -6.94 -7.36 -5.30
N PHE A 51 -5.80 -8.01 -5.61
CA PHE A 51 -4.60 -7.99 -4.78
C PHE A 51 -3.62 -6.97 -5.35
N VAL A 52 -3.03 -6.17 -4.49
CA VAL A 52 -1.90 -5.30 -4.82
C VAL A 52 -0.72 -5.72 -3.96
N ILE A 53 0.33 -6.24 -4.59
CA ILE A 53 1.50 -6.80 -3.93
C ILE A 53 2.73 -6.01 -4.37
N VAL A 54 3.47 -5.49 -3.40
CA VAL A 54 4.72 -4.75 -3.63
C VAL A 54 5.90 -5.62 -3.26
N VAL A 55 6.83 -5.77 -4.19
CA VAL A 55 8.04 -6.57 -4.01
C VAL A 55 9.27 -5.90 -4.64
N LYS A 56 10.45 -6.20 -4.09
CA LYS A 56 11.74 -5.89 -4.74
C LYS A 56 12.28 -7.12 -5.44
N SER A 57 12.41 -7.05 -6.76
CA SER A 57 12.82 -8.19 -7.59
C SER A 57 13.53 -7.75 -8.86
N THR A 58 14.04 -8.74 -9.62
CA THR A 58 14.49 -8.53 -10.99
C THR A 58 13.34 -8.69 -11.96
N GLU A 59 13.41 -8.07 -13.13
CA GLU A 59 12.39 -8.19 -14.16
C GLU A 59 12.18 -9.65 -14.60
N PHE A 60 13.27 -10.40 -14.73
CA PHE A 60 13.20 -11.82 -15.06
C PHE A 60 12.39 -12.61 -14.03
N SER A 61 12.62 -12.38 -12.74
CA SER A 61 11.89 -13.07 -11.68
C SER A 61 10.41 -12.69 -11.64
N ILE A 62 10.10 -11.40 -11.83
CA ILE A 62 8.72 -10.92 -11.82
C ILE A 62 7.92 -11.51 -12.99
N LYS A 63 8.48 -11.55 -14.20
CA LYS A 63 7.84 -12.18 -15.37
C LYS A 63 7.50 -13.66 -15.13
N ARG A 64 8.36 -14.38 -14.43
CA ARG A 64 8.12 -15.79 -14.06
C ARG A 64 7.05 -15.95 -12.99
N ILE A 65 6.97 -15.01 -12.06
CA ILE A 65 5.91 -14.97 -11.03
C ILE A 65 4.56 -14.74 -11.68
N ILE A 66 4.44 -13.74 -12.55
CA ILE A 66 3.19 -13.44 -13.27
C ILE A 66 2.70 -14.67 -14.03
N LYS A 67 3.55 -15.31 -14.84
CA LYS A 67 3.20 -16.55 -15.54
C LYS A 67 2.74 -17.69 -14.63
N GLN A 68 3.21 -17.73 -13.38
CA GLN A 68 2.80 -18.74 -12.41
C GLN A 68 1.50 -18.36 -11.71
N ILE A 69 1.25 -17.08 -11.49
CA ILE A 69 -0.01 -16.55 -10.97
C ILE A 69 -1.14 -16.81 -11.96
N GLU A 70 -0.92 -16.51 -13.24
CA GLU A 70 -1.89 -16.74 -14.33
C GLU A 70 -2.29 -18.21 -14.55
N LYS A 71 -1.52 -19.15 -14.00
CA LYS A 71 -1.88 -20.57 -14.01
C LYS A 71 -2.85 -20.96 -12.90
N GLN A 72 -3.16 -20.08 -11.96
CA GLN A 72 -4.19 -20.35 -10.95
C GLN A 72 -5.56 -20.16 -11.59
N ILE A 73 -6.45 -21.12 -11.40
CA ILE A 73 -7.77 -21.18 -12.07
C ILE A 73 -8.61 -19.93 -11.74
N GLU A 74 -8.49 -19.44 -10.51
CA GLU A 74 -9.30 -18.32 -10.02
C GLU A 74 -8.73 -16.95 -10.44
N VAL A 75 -7.54 -16.91 -11.05
CA VAL A 75 -6.94 -15.67 -11.52
C VAL A 75 -7.47 -15.30 -12.88
N ILE A 76 -8.12 -14.16 -12.97
CA ILE A 76 -8.68 -13.61 -14.20
C ILE A 76 -7.61 -12.88 -14.99
N ALA A 77 -6.83 -12.03 -14.29
CA ALA A 77 -5.75 -11.28 -14.90
C ALA A 77 -4.67 -10.93 -13.87
N SER A 78 -3.43 -10.79 -14.33
CA SER A 78 -2.36 -10.28 -13.52
C SER A 78 -1.46 -9.32 -14.30
N PHE A 79 -1.04 -8.23 -13.65
CA PHE A 79 -0.21 -7.19 -14.23
C PHE A 79 0.93 -6.86 -13.27
N TYR A 80 2.05 -6.40 -13.81
CA TYR A 80 3.13 -5.85 -13.00
C TYR A 80 3.63 -4.54 -13.61
N HIS A 81 3.96 -3.60 -12.74
CA HIS A 81 4.44 -2.27 -13.14
C HIS A 81 5.58 -1.85 -12.21
N THR A 82 6.49 -1.07 -12.74
CA THR A 82 7.48 -0.33 -11.96
C THR A 82 6.84 0.93 -11.36
N ASP A 83 7.53 1.59 -10.44
CA ASP A 83 7.06 2.84 -9.84
C ASP A 83 6.87 3.95 -10.90
N ASP A 84 7.68 3.96 -11.96
CA ASP A 84 7.54 4.91 -13.06
C ASP A 84 6.26 4.71 -13.90
N GLN A 85 5.72 3.51 -13.90
CA GLN A 85 4.53 3.10 -14.67
C GLN A 85 3.23 3.20 -13.86
N THR A 86 3.30 3.56 -12.58
CA THR A 86 2.14 3.62 -11.67
C THR A 86 1.98 4.97 -11.02
N ILE A 87 0.72 5.30 -10.70
CA ILE A 87 0.36 6.31 -9.69
C ILE A 87 -0.02 5.52 -8.45
N PHE A 88 0.65 5.79 -7.33
CA PHE A 88 0.40 5.07 -6.09
C PHE A 88 0.48 5.98 -4.88
N LEU A 89 -0.30 5.63 -3.87
CA LEU A 89 -0.35 6.30 -2.58
C LEU A 89 -0.51 5.26 -1.47
N GLU A 90 -0.24 5.67 -0.25
CA GLU A 90 -0.60 4.96 0.98
C GLU A 90 -1.27 5.93 1.94
N THR A 91 -2.11 5.41 2.83
CA THR A 91 -2.75 6.18 3.89
C THR A 91 -2.15 5.79 5.23
N ALA A 92 -1.85 6.77 6.06
CA ALA A 92 -1.35 6.59 7.41
C ALA A 92 -2.26 7.25 8.44
N LEU A 93 -2.42 6.60 9.60
CA LEU A 93 -3.09 7.13 10.76
C LEU A 93 -2.10 7.32 11.91
N TYR A 94 -2.16 8.48 12.55
CA TYR A 94 -1.32 8.88 13.66
C TYR A 94 -2.20 9.20 14.86
N LYS A 95 -2.09 8.42 15.92
CA LYS A 95 -2.79 8.68 17.18
C LYS A 95 -1.83 9.40 18.13
N VAL A 96 -2.17 10.61 18.54
CA VAL A 96 -1.31 11.50 19.34
C VAL A 96 -2.06 11.93 20.61
N LYS A 97 -1.33 12.24 21.69
CA LYS A 97 -1.93 12.73 22.95
C LYS A 97 -2.61 14.08 22.73
N SER A 98 -3.85 14.26 23.23
CA SER A 98 -4.62 15.51 23.07
C SER A 98 -3.95 16.72 23.67
N LYS A 99 -3.21 16.56 24.78
CA LYS A 99 -2.49 17.65 25.43
C LYS A 99 -1.62 18.43 24.43
N SER A 100 -0.92 17.73 23.54
CA SER A 100 -0.06 18.34 22.53
C SER A 100 -0.80 19.20 21.51
N LEU A 101 -2.07 18.89 21.22
CA LEU A 101 -2.89 19.69 20.27
C LEU A 101 -3.24 21.07 20.83
N PHE A 102 -3.49 21.14 22.14
CA PHE A 102 -3.97 22.37 22.82
C PHE A 102 -2.81 23.22 23.36
N ASP A 103 -1.76 22.58 23.85
CA ASP A 103 -0.65 23.27 24.53
C ASP A 103 0.42 23.76 23.54
N GLU A 104 0.49 23.20 22.32
CA GLU A 104 1.59 23.45 21.38
C GLU A 104 1.10 23.97 20.01
N LYS A 105 1.18 25.27 19.78
CA LYS A 105 0.90 25.88 18.47
C LYS A 105 1.72 25.26 17.32
N HIS A 106 2.82 24.58 17.66
CA HIS A 106 3.75 24.00 16.68
C HIS A 106 3.12 22.78 15.99
N ILE A 107 2.41 21.93 16.71
CA ILE A 107 1.77 20.74 16.14
C ILE A 107 0.69 21.11 15.11
N GLN A 108 -0.04 22.19 15.35
CA GLN A 108 -1.04 22.70 14.39
C GLN A 108 -0.40 23.12 13.06
N LYS A 109 0.82 23.72 13.13
CA LYS A 109 1.59 24.06 11.93
C LYS A 109 2.09 22.82 11.20
N ILE A 110 2.55 21.79 11.92
CA ILE A 110 2.97 20.52 11.34
C ILE A 110 1.81 19.89 10.57
N ILE A 111 0.63 19.78 11.19
CA ILE A 111 -0.58 19.21 10.58
C ILE A 111 -0.95 19.99 9.31
N LYS A 112 -0.99 21.32 9.39
CA LYS A 112 -1.31 22.18 8.26
C LYS A 112 -0.29 22.08 7.12
N ASN A 113 1.00 22.13 7.44
CA ASN A 113 2.08 22.10 6.44
C ASN A 113 2.18 20.74 5.74
N SER A 114 1.88 19.65 6.46
CA SER A 114 1.84 18.31 5.88
C SER A 114 0.57 18.03 5.09
N GLN A 115 -0.39 18.95 5.08
CA GLN A 115 -1.71 18.72 4.46
C GLN A 115 -2.41 17.47 5.02
N ALA A 116 -2.23 17.22 6.31
CA ALA A 116 -2.87 16.12 7.01
C ALA A 116 -4.22 16.56 7.59
N ASN A 117 -5.14 15.63 7.72
CA ASN A 117 -6.49 15.88 8.23
C ASN A 117 -6.65 15.34 9.64
N ILE A 118 -7.36 16.08 10.50
CA ILE A 118 -7.78 15.58 11.81
C ILE A 118 -9.06 14.76 11.61
N VAL A 119 -8.98 13.46 11.90
CA VAL A 119 -10.09 12.50 11.75
C VAL A 119 -11.01 12.57 12.97
N THR A 120 -10.43 12.62 14.16
CA THR A 120 -11.19 12.69 15.42
C THR A 120 -10.37 13.32 16.53
N VAL A 121 -11.06 13.93 17.49
CA VAL A 121 -10.49 14.49 18.71
C VAL A 121 -11.25 13.96 19.92
N SER A 122 -10.52 13.43 20.89
CA SER A 122 -11.04 12.94 22.18
C SER A 122 -10.31 13.63 23.32
N PRO A 123 -10.81 13.57 24.56
CA PRO A 123 -10.15 14.20 25.70
C PRO A 123 -8.70 13.72 25.93
N SER A 124 -8.38 12.48 25.59
CA SER A 124 -7.05 11.86 25.83
C SER A 124 -6.17 11.75 24.59
N TYR A 125 -6.74 11.77 23.39
CA TYR A 125 -6.00 11.64 22.14
C TYR A 125 -6.73 12.33 20.97
N PHE A 126 -6.00 12.54 19.90
CA PHE A 126 -6.57 12.86 18.60
C PHE A 126 -5.92 11.99 17.52
N VAL A 127 -6.60 11.81 16.40
CA VAL A 127 -6.13 11.02 15.27
C VAL A 127 -6.01 11.90 14.04
N ILE A 128 -4.84 11.81 13.41
CA ILE A 128 -4.54 12.48 12.15
C ILE A 128 -4.47 11.44 11.04
N GLU A 129 -4.96 11.76 9.88
CA GLU A 129 -4.83 11.00 8.63
C GLU A 129 -3.95 11.78 7.67
N LYS A 130 -3.07 11.04 6.98
CA LYS A 130 -2.29 11.55 5.85
C LYS A 130 -2.26 10.51 4.74
N THR A 131 -2.74 10.90 3.56
CA THR A 131 -2.54 10.14 2.33
C THR A 131 -1.44 10.79 1.51
N GLY A 132 -0.51 10.00 1.01
CA GLY A 132 0.63 10.48 0.25
C GLY A 132 1.62 9.37 -0.10
N TRP A 133 2.79 9.75 -0.55
CA TRP A 133 3.90 8.82 -0.74
C TRP A 133 4.48 8.39 0.61
N ARG A 134 5.18 7.27 0.56
CA ARG A 134 5.81 6.71 1.78
C ARG A 134 6.71 7.70 2.50
N ASP A 135 7.47 8.49 1.75
CA ASP A 135 8.38 9.49 2.32
C ASP A 135 7.61 10.61 3.03
N ASP A 136 6.44 11.00 2.51
CA ASP A 136 5.59 12.03 3.14
C ASP A 136 4.99 11.52 4.46
N THR A 137 4.49 10.29 4.46
CA THR A 137 3.93 9.67 5.67
C THR A 137 5.00 9.41 6.72
N GLU A 138 6.20 9.00 6.31
CA GLU A 138 7.34 8.80 7.20
C GLU A 138 7.89 10.11 7.78
N LYS A 139 7.93 11.17 6.96
CA LYS A 139 8.32 12.51 7.41
C LYS A 139 7.39 13.02 8.51
N LEU A 140 6.07 12.91 8.29
CA LEU A 140 5.08 13.30 9.28
C LEU A 140 5.18 12.47 10.57
N TYR A 141 5.47 11.17 10.46
CA TYR A 141 5.73 10.31 11.61
C TYR A 141 6.84 10.89 12.51
N LYS A 142 8.00 11.21 11.91
CA LYS A 142 9.16 11.77 12.62
C LYS A 142 8.87 13.13 13.25
N GLU A 143 8.09 13.97 12.56
CA GLU A 143 7.68 15.28 13.07
C GLU A 143 6.70 15.17 14.24
N LEU A 144 5.86 14.13 14.30
CA LEU A 144 4.87 13.92 15.38
C LEU A 144 5.42 13.11 16.56
N GLU A 145 6.47 12.35 16.39
CA GLU A 145 7.05 11.48 17.43
C GLU A 145 7.35 12.23 18.73
N PRO A 146 7.96 13.45 18.74
CA PRO A 146 8.26 14.20 19.97
C PRO A 146 6.99 14.65 20.75
N TYR A 147 5.84 14.70 20.11
CA TYR A 147 4.59 15.21 20.67
C TYR A 147 3.70 14.14 21.34
N GLY A 148 4.28 12.97 21.63
CA GLY A 148 3.57 11.91 22.33
C GLY A 148 2.72 11.06 21.39
N LEU A 149 3.31 10.63 20.28
CA LEU A 149 2.72 9.65 19.38
C LEU A 149 2.43 8.35 20.14
N LEU A 150 1.16 7.95 20.16
CA LEU A 150 0.67 6.75 20.86
C LEU A 150 0.62 5.53 19.95
N GLN A 151 0.26 5.73 18.69
CA GLN A 151 0.13 4.67 17.71
C GLN A 151 0.32 5.23 16.30
N PHE A 152 0.95 4.45 15.45
CA PHE A 152 1.09 4.71 14.02
C PHE A 152 0.69 3.47 13.24
N VAL A 153 -0.15 3.66 12.23
CA VAL A 153 -0.58 2.59 11.33
C VAL A 153 -0.54 3.10 9.90
N ARG A 154 -0.07 2.27 8.99
CA ARG A 154 0.01 2.57 7.56
C ARG A 154 -0.69 1.50 6.76
N SER A 155 -1.45 1.89 5.75
CA SER A 155 -2.02 0.96 4.78
C SER A 155 -0.94 0.36 3.90
N GLY A 156 -1.28 -0.69 3.17
CA GLY A 156 -0.52 -1.04 1.98
C GLY A 156 -0.72 -0.02 0.86
N ARG A 157 0.07 -0.18 -0.20
CA ARG A 157 -0.02 0.65 -1.41
C ARG A 157 -1.35 0.45 -2.10
N ILE A 158 -2.02 1.53 -2.45
CA ILE A 158 -3.07 1.57 -3.47
C ILE A 158 -2.47 2.18 -4.74
N SER A 159 -2.79 1.62 -5.90
CA SER A 159 -2.12 2.02 -7.15
C SER A 159 -3.02 1.84 -8.37
N VAL A 160 -2.80 2.69 -9.36
CA VAL A 160 -3.35 2.56 -10.71
C VAL A 160 -2.24 2.65 -11.74
N SER A 161 -2.40 2.01 -12.89
CA SER A 161 -1.48 2.17 -14.01
C SER A 161 -1.56 3.58 -14.59
N LYS A 162 -0.44 4.10 -15.07
CA LYS A 162 -0.42 5.32 -15.89
C LYS A 162 -0.94 5.07 -17.30
N GLU A 163 -0.87 3.81 -17.76
CA GLU A 163 -1.44 3.42 -19.02
C GLU A 163 -2.98 3.31 -18.90
N PRO A 164 -3.72 3.69 -19.94
CA PRO A 164 -5.16 3.49 -19.97
C PRO A 164 -5.48 2.00 -19.91
N MET A 165 -5.93 1.53 -18.76
CA MET A 165 -6.40 0.16 -18.58
C MET A 165 -7.89 0.18 -18.30
N ASN A 166 -8.66 -0.59 -19.06
CA ASN A 166 -10.05 -0.82 -18.78
C ASN A 166 -10.24 -2.22 -18.22
N ILE A 167 -10.36 -2.28 -16.90
CA ILE A 167 -10.50 -3.55 -16.16
C ILE A 167 -11.89 -4.17 -16.36
N SER A 168 -12.91 -3.36 -16.64
CA SER A 168 -14.28 -3.86 -16.86
C SER A 168 -14.43 -4.76 -18.10
N ASN A 169 -13.38 -4.84 -18.94
CA ASN A 169 -13.34 -5.68 -20.13
C ASN A 169 -12.52 -6.99 -19.93
N LEU A 170 -12.14 -7.31 -18.70
CA LEU A 170 -11.42 -8.56 -18.35
C LEU A 170 -12.33 -9.77 -18.33
#